data_95c71a9678cf9e07b061dd80b13540a5
#
_entry.id   95c71a9678cf9e07b061dd80b13540a5
#
_cell.length_a   1.000
_cell.length_b   1.000
_cell.length_c   1.000
_cell.angle_alpha   90.00
_cell.angle_beta   90.00
_cell.angle_gamma   90.00
#
_symmetry.space_group_name_H-M   'P 1'
#
loop_
_entity.id
_entity.type
_entity.pdbx_description
1 polymer ?
#
loop_
_entity_poly.entity_id
_entity_poly.type
_entity_poly.pdbx_seq_one_letter_code
_entity_poly.pdbx_strand_id
1 'polypeptide(L)'
;MMDIRNSARGLLIDTNYKVLLFKFRFKNIKDNLDSSVNEFWITPGGGLEANENFEQALKRELVEETGLIIKDKPIWVWSRNVIFKRNGDEFISHEQYYIIYANTCDIGEIDLTDNEKNNILDKRWWSLEEMKFSNENFRPININKELERIILNGIPNHPITID
;
A
#
# COMPACT_ATOMS: atom_id res chain seq x y z
N MET A 1 -6.49 -14.22 -21.70
CA MET A 1 -6.86 -13.01 -20.95
C MET A 1 -6.17 -13.05 -19.61
N MET A 2 -5.52 -11.97 -19.19
CA MET A 2 -4.90 -11.89 -17.87
C MET A 2 -5.95 -11.79 -16.77
N ASP A 3 -5.72 -12.49 -15.67
CA ASP A 3 -6.54 -12.33 -14.47
C ASP A 3 -6.36 -10.93 -13.87
N ILE A 4 -7.44 -10.36 -13.37
CA ILE A 4 -7.41 -9.10 -12.64
C ILE A 4 -7.62 -9.40 -11.16
N ARG A 5 -6.72 -8.91 -10.32
CA ARG A 5 -6.81 -9.01 -8.86
C ARG A 5 -6.98 -7.63 -8.27
N ASN A 6 -8.08 -7.42 -7.60
CA ASN A 6 -8.38 -6.16 -6.94
C ASN A 6 -7.77 -6.13 -5.55
N SER A 7 -7.14 -5.01 -5.20
CA SER A 7 -6.53 -4.77 -3.90
C SER A 7 -6.85 -3.38 -3.38
N ALA A 8 -7.06 -3.29 -2.07
CA ALA A 8 -7.25 -2.02 -1.38
C ALA A 8 -5.99 -1.69 -0.56
N ARG A 9 -5.51 -0.46 -0.67
CA ARG A 9 -4.26 0.01 -0.05
C ARG A 9 -4.53 1.22 0.83
N GLY A 10 -3.91 1.25 2.01
CA GLY A 10 -4.05 2.35 2.96
C GLY A 10 -2.86 3.29 2.95
N LEU A 11 -3.11 4.57 2.69
CA LEU A 11 -2.15 5.64 2.93
C LEU A 11 -2.40 6.18 4.35
N LEU A 12 -1.77 5.53 5.34
CA LEU A 12 -1.85 5.95 6.73
C LEU A 12 -0.89 7.11 6.93
N ILE A 13 -1.44 8.29 7.19
CA ILE A 13 -0.68 9.54 7.31
C ILE A 13 -0.84 10.08 8.73
N ASP A 14 0.29 10.33 9.40
CA ASP A 14 0.31 10.89 10.74
C ASP A 14 0.25 12.43 10.74
N THR A 15 0.23 13.03 11.92
CA THR A 15 0.19 14.49 12.09
C THR A 15 1.46 15.20 11.60
N ASN A 16 2.55 14.47 11.38
CA ASN A 16 3.81 14.98 10.83
C ASN A 16 3.93 14.73 9.32
N TYR A 17 2.84 14.33 8.66
CA TYR A 17 2.81 13.94 7.24
C TYR A 17 3.74 12.77 6.90
N LYS A 18 4.00 11.88 7.86
CA LYS A 18 4.68 10.63 7.60
C LYS A 18 3.69 9.55 7.20
N VAL A 19 4.11 8.68 6.31
CA VAL A 19 3.30 7.56 5.84
C VAL A 19 3.86 6.24 6.37
N LEU A 20 2.97 5.34 6.81
CA LEU A 20 3.35 4.02 7.27
C LEU A 20 3.57 3.08 6.08
N LEU A 21 4.77 2.52 5.99
CA LEU A 21 5.10 1.52 4.98
C LEU A 21 5.68 0.28 5.64
N PHE A 22 5.47 -0.85 4.97
CA PHE A 22 6.08 -2.14 5.31
C PHE A 22 7.13 -2.50 4.28
N LYS A 23 8.28 -2.97 4.73
CA LYS A 23 9.27 -3.58 3.85
C LYS A 23 8.88 -5.03 3.61
N PHE A 24 8.59 -5.35 2.37
CA PHE A 24 8.07 -6.65 1.97
C PHE A 24 9.04 -7.35 1.02
N ARG A 25 9.24 -8.66 1.25
CA ARG A 25 9.98 -9.51 0.32
C ARG A 25 8.99 -10.32 -0.50
N PHE A 26 8.98 -10.12 -1.80
CA PHE A 26 8.19 -10.92 -2.71
C PHE A 26 8.94 -12.19 -3.10
N LYS A 27 8.38 -13.33 -2.73
CA LYS A 27 8.86 -14.64 -3.17
C LYS A 27 8.05 -15.10 -4.36
N ASN A 28 8.73 -15.45 -5.47
CA ASN A 28 8.09 -15.93 -6.69
C ASN A 28 7.09 -14.94 -7.34
N ILE A 29 7.11 -13.68 -6.92
CA ILE A 29 6.31 -12.61 -7.51
C ILE A 29 7.26 -11.49 -7.88
N LYS A 30 7.10 -10.97 -9.09
CA LYS A 30 7.87 -9.82 -9.60
C LYS A 30 6.93 -8.87 -10.31
N ASP A 31 7.13 -7.57 -10.14
CA ASP A 31 6.44 -6.58 -10.95
C ASP A 31 7.14 -6.38 -12.30
N ASN A 32 6.49 -5.69 -13.21
CA ASN A 32 7.01 -5.42 -14.54
C ASN A 32 7.99 -4.24 -14.60
N LEU A 33 8.26 -3.57 -13.48
CA LEU A 33 9.09 -2.37 -13.43
C LEU A 33 10.57 -2.70 -13.29
N ASP A 34 10.90 -3.64 -12.40
CA ASP A 34 12.26 -4.13 -12.24
C ASP A 34 12.22 -5.56 -11.69
N SER A 35 12.44 -6.54 -12.57
CA SER A 35 12.39 -7.95 -12.21
C SER A 35 13.56 -8.42 -11.34
N SER A 36 14.62 -7.60 -11.17
CA SER A 36 15.76 -7.90 -10.30
C SER A 36 15.47 -7.58 -8.84
N VAL A 37 14.52 -6.69 -8.57
CA VAL A 37 14.16 -6.23 -7.22
C VAL A 37 13.06 -7.12 -6.66
N ASN A 38 13.26 -7.59 -5.43
CA ASN A 38 12.29 -8.42 -4.72
C ASN A 38 11.92 -7.89 -3.33
N GLU A 39 12.52 -6.80 -2.89
CA GLU A 39 12.22 -6.14 -1.62
C GLU A 39 11.76 -4.71 -1.86
N PHE A 40 10.58 -4.38 -1.34
CA PHE A 40 9.95 -3.09 -1.54
C PHE A 40 9.31 -2.59 -0.26
N TRP A 41 9.32 -1.28 -0.09
CA TRP A 41 8.46 -0.60 0.86
C TRP A 41 7.10 -0.34 0.21
N ILE A 42 6.06 -0.91 0.79
CA ILE A 42 4.70 -0.85 0.27
C ILE A 42 3.73 -0.36 1.35
N THR A 43 2.60 0.15 0.91
CA THR A 43 1.50 0.51 1.80
C THR A 43 0.84 -0.73 2.39
N PRO A 44 0.28 -0.64 3.61
CA PRO A 44 -0.56 -1.70 4.14
C PRO A 44 -1.82 -1.89 3.28
N GLY A 45 -2.33 -3.08 3.26
CA GLY A 45 -3.51 -3.48 2.49
C GLY A 45 -3.33 -4.82 1.80
N GLY A 46 -4.32 -5.22 1.04
CA GLY A 46 -4.30 -6.50 0.35
C GLY A 46 -5.50 -6.73 -0.55
N GLY A 47 -5.58 -7.95 -1.06
CA GLY A 47 -6.60 -8.36 -2.01
C GLY A 47 -8.00 -8.46 -1.41
N LEU A 48 -9.00 -8.19 -2.25
CA LEU A 48 -10.39 -8.42 -1.90
C LEU A 48 -10.68 -9.92 -1.79
N GLU A 49 -11.38 -10.30 -0.74
CA GLU A 49 -11.99 -11.62 -0.61
C GLU A 49 -13.36 -11.67 -1.31
N ALA A 50 -13.92 -12.87 -1.44
CA ALA A 50 -15.23 -13.04 -2.05
C ALA A 50 -16.28 -12.18 -1.32
N ASN A 51 -17.10 -11.46 -2.10
CA ASN A 51 -18.18 -10.60 -1.61
C ASN A 51 -17.71 -9.36 -0.84
N GLU A 52 -16.43 -9.03 -0.87
CA GLU A 52 -15.93 -7.76 -0.32
C GLU A 52 -15.92 -6.66 -1.39
N ASN A 53 -16.20 -5.42 -0.96
CA ASN A 53 -15.81 -4.23 -1.71
C ASN A 53 -14.45 -3.73 -1.24
N PHE A 54 -13.91 -2.69 -1.88
CA PHE A 54 -12.58 -2.15 -1.55
C PHE A 54 -12.51 -1.63 -0.12
N GLU A 55 -13.53 -0.93 0.37
CA GLU A 55 -13.51 -0.40 1.74
C GLU A 55 -13.56 -1.52 2.79
N GLN A 56 -14.31 -2.57 2.54
CA GLN A 56 -14.38 -3.73 3.44
C GLN A 56 -13.03 -4.46 3.51
N ALA A 57 -12.41 -4.69 2.35
CA ALA A 57 -11.08 -5.29 2.29
C ALA A 57 -10.05 -4.41 3.00
N LEU A 58 -10.08 -3.10 2.78
CA LEU A 58 -9.20 -2.15 3.44
C LEU A 58 -9.32 -2.22 4.96
N LYS A 59 -10.54 -2.21 5.48
CA LYS A 59 -10.79 -2.29 6.93
C LYS A 59 -10.26 -3.58 7.52
N ARG A 60 -10.52 -4.72 6.86
CA ARG A 60 -10.03 -6.03 7.31
C ARG A 60 -8.50 -6.08 7.31
N GLU A 61 -7.88 -5.72 6.19
CA GLU A 61 -6.41 -5.74 6.05
C GLU A 61 -5.72 -4.83 7.06
N LEU A 62 -6.24 -3.64 7.32
CA LEU A 62 -5.63 -2.73 8.28
C LEU A 62 -5.72 -3.24 9.71
N VAL A 63 -6.81 -3.90 10.09
CA VAL A 63 -6.90 -4.57 11.40
C VAL A 63 -5.86 -5.69 11.48
N GLU A 64 -5.75 -6.53 10.46
CA GLU A 64 -4.82 -7.66 10.43
C GLU A 64 -3.36 -7.20 10.47
N GLU A 65 -3.00 -6.20 9.66
CA GLU A 65 -1.61 -5.78 9.49
C GLU A 65 -1.16 -4.71 10.49
N THR A 66 -2.05 -3.86 10.98
CA THR A 66 -1.69 -2.71 11.82
C THR A 66 -2.45 -2.64 13.13
N GLY A 67 -3.51 -3.41 13.29
CA GLY A 67 -4.44 -3.29 14.43
C GLY A 67 -5.31 -2.04 14.38
N LEU A 68 -5.25 -1.25 13.31
CA LEU A 68 -6.03 -0.02 13.19
C LEU A 68 -7.48 -0.32 12.87
N ILE A 69 -8.38 0.20 13.69
CA ILE A 69 -9.82 0.23 13.43
C ILE A 69 -10.15 1.59 12.81
N ILE A 70 -10.57 1.59 11.55
CA ILE A 70 -10.94 2.83 10.84
C ILE A 70 -12.25 3.36 11.41
N LYS A 71 -12.23 4.60 11.88
CA LYS A 71 -13.41 5.30 12.43
C LYS A 71 -14.06 6.22 11.42
N ASP A 72 -13.25 6.96 10.65
CA ASP A 72 -13.72 7.88 9.64
C ASP A 72 -13.74 7.19 8.27
N LYS A 73 -14.53 7.73 7.34
CA LYS A 73 -14.59 7.20 5.99
C LYS A 73 -13.24 7.39 5.30
N PRO A 74 -12.61 6.31 4.78
CA PRO A 74 -11.39 6.45 4.00
C PRO A 74 -11.65 7.19 2.69
N ILE A 75 -10.67 7.96 2.23
CA ILE A 75 -10.80 8.79 1.03
C ILE A 75 -10.01 8.16 -0.10
N TRP A 76 -10.70 7.68 -1.12
CA TRP A 76 -10.08 7.11 -2.31
C TRP A 76 -9.43 8.22 -3.14
N VAL A 77 -8.11 8.13 -3.34
CA VAL A 77 -7.31 9.16 -4.03
C VAL A 77 -6.60 8.67 -5.27
N TRP A 78 -6.18 7.40 -5.31
CA TRP A 78 -5.44 6.86 -6.45
C TRP A 78 -5.98 5.51 -6.90
N SER A 79 -5.85 5.28 -8.22
CA SER A 79 -5.94 3.96 -8.84
C SER A 79 -4.63 3.64 -9.54
N ARG A 80 -4.23 2.38 -9.50
CA ARG A 80 -3.02 1.89 -10.15
C ARG A 80 -3.28 0.51 -10.73
N ASN A 81 -2.74 0.28 -11.92
CA ASN A 81 -2.68 -1.06 -12.51
C ASN A 81 -1.23 -1.44 -12.70
N VAL A 82 -0.85 -2.60 -12.21
CA VAL A 82 0.50 -3.12 -12.37
C VAL A 82 0.44 -4.60 -12.78
N ILE A 83 1.29 -4.98 -13.72
CA ILE A 83 1.44 -6.37 -14.13
C ILE A 83 2.42 -7.06 -13.19
N PHE A 84 1.96 -8.12 -12.55
CA PHE A 84 2.80 -9.01 -11.77
C PHE A 84 2.96 -10.34 -12.46
N LYS A 85 4.10 -10.96 -12.23
CA LYS A 85 4.38 -12.33 -12.66
C LYS A 85 4.58 -13.20 -11.42
N ARG A 86 3.79 -14.26 -11.32
CA ARG A 86 3.88 -15.25 -10.24
C ARG A 86 4.01 -16.63 -10.85
N ASN A 87 5.12 -17.34 -10.53
CA ASN A 87 5.38 -18.70 -11.02
C ASN A 87 5.24 -18.85 -12.53
N GLY A 88 5.58 -17.79 -13.29
CA GLY A 88 5.48 -17.79 -14.76
C GLY A 88 4.17 -17.24 -15.32
N ASP A 89 3.13 -17.14 -14.53
CA ASP A 89 1.84 -16.60 -14.94
C ASP A 89 1.73 -15.11 -14.64
N GLU A 90 1.18 -14.36 -15.58
CA GLU A 90 0.99 -12.92 -15.44
C GLU A 90 -0.43 -12.59 -15.01
N PHE A 91 -0.57 -11.59 -14.14
CA PHE A 91 -1.86 -11.04 -13.75
C PHE A 91 -1.76 -9.51 -13.57
N ILE A 92 -2.89 -8.83 -13.67
CA ILE A 92 -3.00 -7.40 -13.39
C ILE A 92 -3.44 -7.23 -11.94
N SER A 93 -2.67 -6.49 -11.15
CA SER A 93 -3.12 -5.98 -9.85
C SER A 93 -3.76 -4.62 -10.08
N HIS A 94 -5.07 -4.54 -9.83
CA HIS A 94 -5.79 -3.27 -9.82
C HIS A 94 -5.90 -2.81 -8.37
N GLU A 95 -5.27 -1.69 -8.06
CA GLU A 95 -5.12 -1.19 -6.70
C GLU A 95 -5.85 0.13 -6.54
N GLN A 96 -6.61 0.26 -5.45
CA GLN A 96 -7.18 1.53 -5.03
C GLN A 96 -6.54 1.95 -3.71
N TYR A 97 -6.07 3.20 -3.66
CA TYR A 97 -5.39 3.78 -2.51
C TYR A 97 -6.29 4.78 -1.80
N TYR A 98 -6.36 4.65 -0.49
CA TYR A 98 -7.22 5.44 0.39
C TYR A 98 -6.40 6.17 1.45
N ILE A 99 -6.64 7.47 1.62
CA ILE A 99 -6.06 8.23 2.72
C ILE A 99 -6.83 7.93 4.01
N ILE A 100 -6.04 7.66 5.05
CA ILE A 100 -6.52 7.46 6.42
C ILE A 100 -5.55 8.21 7.34
N TYR A 101 -6.07 9.16 8.11
CA TYR A 101 -5.25 9.85 9.11
C TYR A 101 -5.18 8.98 10.36
N ALA A 102 -3.97 8.66 10.78
CA ALA A 102 -3.71 7.80 11.91
C ALA A 102 -2.39 8.20 12.58
N ASN A 103 -2.24 7.87 13.86
CA ASN A 103 -1.00 8.11 14.59
C ASN A 103 -0.39 6.78 15.05
N THR A 104 0.85 6.82 15.49
CA THR A 104 1.54 5.63 16.01
C THR A 104 0.76 4.97 17.14
N CYS A 105 0.08 5.75 17.99
CA CYS A 105 -0.74 5.22 19.10
C CYS A 105 -2.01 4.49 18.63
N ASP A 106 -2.46 4.72 17.38
CA ASP A 106 -3.61 4.03 16.80
C ASP A 106 -3.25 2.65 16.25
N ILE A 107 -1.96 2.37 16.11
CA ILE A 107 -1.45 1.09 15.62
C ILE A 107 -1.33 0.13 16.78
N GLY A 108 -2.14 -0.91 16.76
CA GLY A 108 -2.16 -1.96 17.78
C GLY A 108 -1.25 -3.14 17.45
N GLU A 109 -1.54 -4.26 18.11
CA GLU A 109 -0.87 -5.53 17.81
C GLU A 109 -1.22 -6.01 16.41
N ILE A 110 -0.25 -6.66 15.78
CA ILE A 110 -0.37 -7.15 14.41
C ILE A 110 -0.81 -8.61 14.43
N ASP A 111 -1.91 -8.91 13.73
CA ASP A 111 -2.41 -10.27 13.53
C ASP A 111 -2.07 -10.72 12.10
N LEU A 112 -0.80 -11.08 11.90
CA LEU A 112 -0.31 -11.51 10.59
C LEU A 112 -0.48 -13.02 10.39
N THR A 113 -0.78 -13.41 9.16
CA THR A 113 -0.66 -14.81 8.73
C THR A 113 0.80 -15.24 8.76
N ASP A 114 1.08 -16.55 8.77
CA ASP A 114 2.46 -17.06 8.77
C ASP A 114 3.22 -16.62 7.51
N ASN A 115 2.56 -16.54 6.36
CA ASN A 115 3.17 -16.02 5.12
C ASN A 115 3.51 -14.55 5.21
N GLU A 116 2.64 -13.74 5.79
CA GLU A 116 2.88 -12.31 6.01
C GLU A 116 4.04 -12.10 6.96
N LYS A 117 4.08 -12.82 8.10
CA LYS A 117 5.20 -12.75 9.06
C LYS A 117 6.55 -13.07 8.42
N ASN A 118 6.59 -14.06 7.53
CA ASN A 118 7.81 -14.45 6.83
C ASN A 118 8.24 -13.46 5.74
N ASN A 119 7.31 -12.66 5.21
CA ASN A 119 7.56 -11.75 4.10
C ASN A 119 7.73 -10.29 4.51
N ILE A 120 7.20 -9.89 5.67
CA ILE A 120 7.39 -8.55 6.21
C ILE A 120 8.73 -8.49 6.94
N LEU A 121 9.65 -7.68 6.44
CA LEU A 121 11.00 -7.52 6.97
C LEU A 121 11.12 -6.36 7.96
N ASP A 122 10.33 -5.32 7.75
CA ASP A 122 10.39 -4.10 8.55
C ASP A 122 9.10 -3.29 8.42
N LYS A 123 8.92 -2.35 9.35
CA LYS A 123 7.80 -1.42 9.40
C LYS A 123 8.32 -0.06 9.82
N ARG A 124 7.96 1.00 9.09
CA ARG A 124 8.46 2.34 9.37
C ARG A 124 7.51 3.43 8.89
N TRP A 125 7.44 4.50 9.68
CA TRP A 125 6.86 5.77 9.27
C TRP A 125 7.91 6.57 8.51
N TRP A 126 7.60 6.89 7.26
CA TRP A 126 8.50 7.60 6.35
C TRP A 126 8.02 9.02 6.11
N SER A 127 8.92 10.01 6.24
CA SER A 127 8.68 11.35 5.71
C SER A 127 8.95 11.38 4.20
N LEU A 128 8.41 12.39 3.51
CA LEU A 128 8.68 12.59 2.08
C LEU A 128 10.17 12.80 1.82
N GLU A 129 10.84 13.54 2.69
CA GLU A 129 12.27 13.82 2.58
C GLU A 129 13.11 12.55 2.77
N GLU A 130 12.79 11.74 3.78
CA GLU A 130 13.47 10.46 3.99
C GLU A 130 13.34 9.55 2.77
N MET A 131 12.16 9.46 2.17
CA MET A 131 11.95 8.68 0.95
C MET A 131 12.76 9.22 -0.23
N LYS A 132 12.81 10.54 -0.38
CA LYS A 132 13.53 11.21 -1.48
C LYS A 132 15.03 10.92 -1.48
N PHE A 133 15.64 10.87 -0.30
CA PHE A 133 17.09 10.65 -0.15
C PHE A 133 17.46 9.19 0.14
N SER A 134 16.49 8.29 0.20
CA SER A 134 16.72 6.87 0.43
C SER A 134 17.13 6.14 -0.86
N ASN A 135 17.95 5.10 -0.71
CA ASN A 135 18.26 4.15 -1.77
C ASN A 135 17.32 2.92 -1.76
N GLU A 136 16.30 2.95 -0.90
CA GLU A 136 15.31 1.88 -0.83
C GLU A 136 14.35 1.90 -2.02
N ASN A 137 13.72 0.77 -2.28
CA ASN A 137 12.74 0.63 -3.34
C ASN A 137 11.32 0.82 -2.79
N PHE A 138 10.57 1.74 -3.37
CA PHE A 138 9.18 2.03 -2.98
C PHE A 138 8.22 1.59 -4.09
N ARG A 139 7.03 1.14 -3.70
CA ARG A 139 5.92 0.92 -4.61
C ARG A 139 4.64 1.57 -4.07
N PRO A 140 3.95 2.40 -4.83
CA PRO A 140 4.32 2.87 -6.18
C PRO A 140 5.68 3.60 -6.19
N ILE A 141 6.38 3.54 -7.33
CA ILE A 141 7.73 4.13 -7.45
C ILE A 141 7.76 5.61 -7.06
N ASN A 142 6.74 6.36 -7.47
CA ASN A 142 6.65 7.80 -7.25
C ASN A 142 5.76 8.16 -6.06
N ILE A 143 5.61 7.27 -5.09
CA ILE A 143 4.71 7.50 -3.94
C ILE A 143 5.01 8.82 -3.22
N ASN A 144 6.28 9.19 -3.06
CA ASN A 144 6.67 10.43 -2.42
C ASN A 144 6.17 11.67 -3.20
N LYS A 145 6.29 11.67 -4.52
CA LYS A 145 5.83 12.78 -5.37
C LYS A 145 4.32 12.90 -5.37
N GLU A 146 3.62 11.78 -5.44
CA GLU A 146 2.16 11.77 -5.44
C GLU A 146 1.58 12.20 -4.08
N LEU A 147 2.22 11.79 -2.98
CA LEU A 147 1.86 12.28 -1.63
C LEU A 147 2.16 13.78 -1.47
N GLU A 148 3.29 14.25 -1.98
CA GLU A 148 3.64 15.67 -1.95
C GLU A 148 2.58 16.53 -2.64
N ARG A 149 2.07 16.09 -3.78
CA ARG A 149 0.96 16.77 -4.49
C ARG A 149 -0.28 16.91 -3.61
N ILE A 150 -0.65 15.86 -2.88
CA ILE A 150 -1.78 15.89 -1.97
C ILE A 150 -1.53 16.86 -0.80
N ILE A 151 -0.34 16.82 -0.21
CA ILE A 151 0.04 17.69 0.91
C ILE A 151 0.03 19.15 0.50
N LEU A 152 0.56 19.48 -0.68
CA LEU A 152 0.66 20.86 -1.17
C LEU A 152 -0.65 21.39 -1.76
N ASN A 153 -1.39 20.57 -2.48
CA ASN A 153 -2.54 21.01 -3.27
C ASN A 153 -3.89 20.52 -2.72
N GLY A 154 -3.87 19.68 -1.68
CA GLY A 154 -5.05 19.06 -1.13
C GLY A 154 -5.47 17.78 -1.85
N ILE A 155 -6.47 17.13 -1.27
CA ILE A 155 -7.02 15.87 -1.82
C ILE A 155 -7.72 16.20 -3.15
N PRO A 156 -7.46 15.42 -4.22
CA PRO A 156 -8.13 15.64 -5.50
C PRO A 156 -9.62 15.38 -5.40
N ASN A 157 -10.42 16.13 -6.20
CA ASN A 157 -11.87 15.96 -6.23
C ASN A 157 -12.32 14.57 -6.70
N HIS A 158 -11.49 13.94 -7.55
CA HIS A 158 -11.71 12.60 -8.06
C HIS A 158 -10.42 11.80 -7.97
N PRO A 159 -10.50 10.48 -7.79
CA PRO A 159 -9.30 9.63 -7.81
C PRO A 159 -8.54 9.80 -9.13
N ILE A 160 -7.20 9.82 -9.02
CA ILE A 160 -6.31 9.90 -10.19
C ILE A 160 -5.64 8.56 -10.43
N THR A 161 -5.29 8.29 -11.68
CA THR A 161 -4.50 7.12 -12.04
C THR A 161 -3.01 7.46 -11.91
N ILE A 162 -2.29 6.61 -11.19
CA ILE A 162 -0.83 6.71 -11.01
C ILE A 162 -0.13 5.48 -11.58
N ASP A 163 1.21 5.58 -11.76
CA ASP A 163 2.04 4.47 -12.25
C ASP A 163 2.44 3.48 -11.14
#